data_333876b626509f66425932cfe898fbcb
#
_entry.id   333876b626509f66425932cfe898fbcb
#
_cell.length_a   1.000
_cell.length_b   1.000
_cell.length_c   1.000
_cell.angle_alpha   90.00
_cell.angle_beta   90.00
_cell.angle_gamma   90.00
#
_symmetry.space_group_name_H-M   'P 1'
#
loop_
_entity.id
_entity.type
_entity.pdbx_description
1 polymer ?
#
loop_
_entity_poly.entity_id
_entity_poly.type
_entity_poly.pdbx_seq_one_letter_code
_entity_poly.pdbx_strand_id
1 'polypeptide(L)'
;MHTVTVIEDIPLNAAAVWAVIGDFSGIRKWATLVEGETTEQTSEGKVRTLSMPGGRTVRELLTDEGDHHYTYTLDRPDMKAYFSTVSVKPGGETASHIELVVKFAPKDEAALAEVSEQLTKFCRGNLKAMKRAIGVA
;
A
#
# COMPACT_ATOMS: atom_id res chain seq x y z
N MET A 1 -4.65 -2.99 18.15
CA MET A 1 -5.02 -2.64 16.77
C MET A 1 -5.52 -3.84 16.01
N HIS A 2 -6.42 -3.61 15.05
CA HIS A 2 -6.92 -4.66 14.17
C HIS A 2 -6.03 -4.78 12.94
N THR A 3 -6.13 -5.89 12.23
CA THR A 3 -5.28 -6.16 11.07
C THR A 3 -6.10 -6.74 9.92
N VAL A 4 -5.87 -6.20 8.72
CA VAL A 4 -6.35 -6.78 7.46
C VAL A 4 -5.11 -7.20 6.67
N THR A 5 -5.11 -8.43 6.18
CA THR A 5 -4.00 -8.99 5.39
C THR A 5 -4.54 -9.59 4.10
N VAL A 6 -3.92 -9.23 2.98
CA VAL A 6 -4.22 -9.81 1.67
C VAL A 6 -2.90 -10.28 1.07
N ILE A 7 -2.83 -11.53 0.64
CA ILE A 7 -1.63 -12.16 0.09
C ILE A 7 -1.99 -12.80 -1.24
N GLU A 8 -1.10 -12.69 -2.21
CA GLU A 8 -1.27 -13.36 -3.50
C GLU A 8 0.06 -13.81 -4.08
N ASP A 9 0.08 -15.04 -4.60
CA ASP A 9 1.25 -15.60 -5.26
C ASP A 9 1.45 -14.96 -6.64
N ILE A 10 2.71 -14.70 -6.98
CA ILE A 10 3.11 -14.06 -8.23
C ILE A 10 4.15 -14.96 -8.92
N PRO A 11 3.97 -15.30 -10.21
CA PRO A 11 4.91 -16.16 -10.94
C PRO A 11 6.13 -15.41 -11.47
N LEU A 12 6.75 -14.59 -10.62
CA LEU A 12 7.96 -13.83 -10.89
C LEU A 12 8.78 -13.74 -9.61
N ASN A 13 10.09 -13.58 -9.72
CA ASN A 13 10.93 -13.43 -8.54
C ASN A 13 10.66 -12.11 -7.80
N ALA A 14 11.01 -12.09 -6.52
CA ALA A 14 10.72 -10.95 -5.65
C ALA A 14 11.37 -9.65 -6.14
N ALA A 15 12.60 -9.70 -6.63
CA ALA A 15 13.29 -8.51 -7.11
C ALA A 15 12.59 -7.87 -8.32
N ALA A 16 12.11 -8.70 -9.25
CA ALA A 16 11.37 -8.20 -10.43
C ALA A 16 10.06 -7.54 -10.04
N VAL A 17 9.34 -8.13 -9.10
CA VAL A 17 8.09 -7.56 -8.59
C VAL A 17 8.37 -6.25 -7.85
N TRP A 18 9.36 -6.24 -6.96
CA TRP A 18 9.71 -5.07 -6.17
C TRP A 18 10.18 -3.89 -7.03
N ALA A 19 10.85 -4.16 -8.15
CA ALA A 19 11.26 -3.11 -9.09
C ALA A 19 10.08 -2.29 -9.62
N VAL A 20 8.88 -2.86 -9.66
CA VAL A 20 7.67 -2.19 -10.14
C VAL A 20 6.88 -1.54 -9.00
N ILE A 21 6.68 -2.25 -7.89
CA ILE A 21 5.75 -1.80 -6.83
C ILE A 21 6.44 -1.24 -5.59
N GLY A 22 7.76 -1.38 -5.49
CA GLY A 22 8.47 -1.11 -4.24
C GLY A 22 8.95 0.32 -4.02
N ASP A 23 8.82 1.19 -4.99
CA ASP A 23 9.27 2.58 -4.87
C ASP A 23 8.16 3.42 -4.24
N PHE A 24 8.36 3.85 -3.00
CA PHE A 24 7.41 4.72 -2.30
C PHE A 24 7.13 5.99 -3.10
N SER A 25 8.14 6.57 -3.72
CA SER A 25 8.00 7.79 -4.54
C SER A 25 7.54 7.49 -5.97
N GLY A 26 7.39 6.24 -6.35
CA GLY A 26 6.99 5.82 -7.69
C GLY A 26 5.65 5.09 -7.73
N ILE A 27 4.73 5.46 -6.87
CA ILE A 27 3.43 4.77 -6.77
C ILE A 27 2.64 4.80 -8.09
N ARG A 28 2.85 5.79 -8.94
CA ARG A 28 2.16 5.88 -10.22
C ARG A 28 2.56 4.79 -11.22
N LYS A 29 3.65 4.07 -10.95
CA LYS A 29 4.04 2.91 -11.78
C LYS A 29 2.98 1.82 -11.78
N TRP A 30 2.17 1.74 -10.72
CA TRP A 30 1.14 0.70 -10.62
C TRP A 30 -0.23 1.25 -10.20
N ALA A 31 -0.31 2.33 -9.44
CA ALA A 31 -1.57 2.88 -8.93
C ALA A 31 -2.17 3.85 -9.95
N THR A 32 -2.98 3.31 -10.86
CA THR A 32 -3.50 4.07 -12.01
C THR A 32 -4.50 5.16 -11.63
N LEU A 33 -5.12 5.10 -10.45
CA LEU A 33 -6.03 6.15 -9.97
C LEU A 33 -5.29 7.38 -9.47
N VAL A 34 -4.00 7.27 -9.19
CA VAL A 34 -3.20 8.41 -8.73
C VAL A 34 -2.87 9.28 -9.93
N GLU A 35 -3.38 10.52 -9.93
CA GLU A 35 -3.23 11.46 -11.04
C GLU A 35 -1.93 12.25 -10.97
N GLY A 36 -1.40 12.43 -9.78
CA GLY A 36 -0.14 13.12 -9.56
C GLY A 36 0.47 12.74 -8.23
N GLU A 37 1.77 12.93 -8.12
CA GLU A 37 2.51 12.60 -6.92
C GLU A 37 3.65 13.58 -6.73
N THR A 38 3.84 14.06 -5.50
CA THR A 38 5.04 14.78 -5.09
C THR A 38 5.59 14.12 -3.84
N THR A 39 6.92 14.10 -3.71
CA THR A 39 7.60 13.54 -2.54
C THR A 39 8.56 14.58 -2.00
N GLU A 40 8.57 14.76 -0.67
CA GLU A 40 9.49 15.68 -0.01
C GLU A 40 10.01 15.08 1.29
N GLN A 41 11.20 15.50 1.68
CA GLN A 41 11.77 15.15 2.98
C GLN A 41 11.32 16.20 4.00
N THR A 42 10.71 15.74 5.09
CA THR A 42 10.26 16.60 6.19
C THR A 42 10.99 16.25 7.48
N SER A 43 10.76 17.03 8.55
CA SER A 43 11.31 16.73 9.87
C SER A 43 10.80 15.40 10.43
N GLU A 44 9.63 14.95 9.99
CA GLU A 44 9.03 13.67 10.40
C GLU A 44 9.51 12.49 9.56
N GLY A 45 10.02 12.74 8.36
CA GLY A 45 10.45 11.73 7.39
C GLY A 45 10.02 12.07 5.98
N LYS A 46 10.10 11.08 5.10
CA LYS A 46 9.70 11.23 3.71
C LYS A 46 8.18 11.20 3.58
N VAL A 47 7.62 12.21 2.93
CA VAL A 47 6.17 12.35 2.72
C VAL A 47 5.88 12.36 1.22
N ARG A 48 4.90 11.55 0.80
CA ARG A 48 4.35 11.67 -0.54
C ARG A 48 2.94 12.26 -0.46
N THR A 49 2.64 13.15 -1.38
CA THR A 49 1.30 13.73 -1.52
C THR A 49 0.72 13.28 -2.85
N LEU A 50 -0.41 12.63 -2.81
CA LEU A 50 -1.06 12.03 -3.97
C LEU A 50 -2.26 12.89 -4.38
N SER A 51 -2.34 13.18 -5.68
CA SER A 51 -3.52 13.82 -6.27
C SER A 51 -4.44 12.72 -6.76
N MET A 52 -5.67 12.70 -6.25
CA MET A 52 -6.66 11.67 -6.52
C MET A 52 -7.83 12.24 -7.32
N PRO A 53 -8.64 11.37 -7.98
CA PRO A 53 -9.83 11.82 -8.69
C PRO A 53 -10.76 12.66 -7.81
N GLY A 54 -11.39 13.67 -8.41
CA GLY A 54 -12.29 14.56 -7.69
C GLY A 54 -11.58 15.68 -6.94
N GLY A 55 -10.30 15.92 -7.21
CA GLY A 55 -9.53 16.99 -6.58
C GLY A 55 -9.10 16.69 -5.16
N ARG A 56 -9.24 15.45 -4.70
CA ARG A 56 -8.78 15.04 -3.37
C ARG A 56 -7.26 14.90 -3.35
N THR A 57 -6.67 15.19 -2.20
CA THR A 57 -5.26 14.91 -1.96
C THR A 57 -5.12 13.99 -0.75
N VAL A 58 -4.12 13.11 -0.79
CA VAL A 58 -3.78 12.21 0.30
C VAL A 58 -2.31 12.41 0.64
N ARG A 59 -2.02 12.65 1.92
CA ARG A 59 -0.66 12.84 2.40
C ARG A 59 -0.24 11.63 3.20
N GLU A 60 0.83 10.96 2.79
CA GLU A 60 1.30 9.72 3.39
C GLU A 60 2.74 9.85 3.85
N LEU A 61 2.99 9.48 5.11
CA LEU A 61 4.31 9.55 5.73
C LEU A 61 4.93 8.16 5.76
N LEU A 62 6.11 8.01 5.17
CA LEU A 62 6.90 6.78 5.24
C LEU A 62 7.43 6.61 6.66
N THR A 63 7.09 5.48 7.31
CA THR A 63 7.51 5.20 8.70
C THR A 63 8.54 4.10 8.80
N ASP A 64 8.64 3.22 7.80
CA ASP A 64 9.60 2.14 7.77
C ASP A 64 9.83 1.68 6.35
N GLU A 65 11.04 1.23 6.03
CA GLU A 65 11.34 0.62 4.74
C GLU A 65 12.52 -0.34 4.88
N GLY A 66 12.58 -1.33 3.99
CA GLY A 66 13.65 -2.31 3.93
C GLY A 66 13.80 -2.82 2.50
N ASP A 67 14.47 -3.97 2.36
CA ASP A 67 14.81 -4.51 1.04
C ASP A 67 13.59 -4.78 0.16
N HIS A 68 12.52 -5.32 0.72
CA HIS A 68 11.32 -5.63 -0.03
C HIS A 68 10.06 -5.30 0.77
N HIS A 69 10.08 -4.17 1.49
CA HIS A 69 8.88 -3.66 2.16
C HIS A 69 8.97 -2.16 2.40
N TYR A 70 7.82 -1.50 2.48
CA TYR A 70 7.70 -0.18 3.08
C TYR A 70 6.38 -0.07 3.84
N THR A 71 6.38 0.77 4.88
CA THR A 71 5.20 1.06 5.70
C THR A 71 4.97 2.57 5.72
N TYR A 72 3.72 2.96 5.58
CA TYR A 72 3.34 4.36 5.71
C TYR A 72 2.14 4.54 6.60
N THR A 73 1.97 5.75 7.11
CA THR A 73 0.81 6.18 7.88
C THR A 73 0.20 7.42 7.25
N LEU A 74 -1.06 7.64 7.53
CA LEU A 74 -1.77 8.86 7.14
C LEU A 74 -2.87 9.15 8.15
N ASP A 75 -3.26 10.42 8.24
CA ASP A 75 -4.37 10.82 9.06
C ASP A 75 -5.68 10.54 8.32
N ARG A 76 -6.54 9.76 8.94
CA ARG A 76 -7.88 9.48 8.44
C ARG A 76 -8.90 9.90 9.48
N PRO A 77 -9.98 10.64 9.09
CA PRO A 77 -10.97 11.11 10.05
C PRO A 77 -11.68 9.98 10.81
N ASP A 78 -11.76 8.78 10.22
CA ASP A 78 -12.45 7.63 10.79
C ASP A 78 -11.55 6.72 11.63
N MET A 79 -10.25 7.03 11.72
CA MET A 79 -9.25 6.16 12.37
C MET A 79 -8.51 6.89 13.49
N LYS A 80 -8.24 6.17 14.58
CA LYS A 80 -7.29 6.61 15.62
C LYS A 80 -5.86 6.33 15.19
N ALA A 81 -5.66 5.25 14.44
CA ALA A 81 -4.36 4.83 13.93
C ALA A 81 -4.54 4.09 12.62
N TYR A 82 -3.60 4.25 11.71
CA TYR A 82 -3.62 3.59 10.41
C TYR A 82 -2.18 3.43 9.90
N PHE A 83 -1.78 2.18 9.64
CA PHE A 83 -0.47 1.85 9.06
C PHE A 83 -0.67 0.83 7.95
N SER A 84 -0.10 1.10 6.80
CA SER A 84 -0.18 0.19 5.65
C SER A 84 1.22 -0.27 5.26
N THR A 85 1.40 -1.57 5.10
CA THR A 85 2.66 -2.16 4.70
C THR A 85 2.49 -2.90 3.37
N VAL A 86 3.38 -2.58 2.44
CA VAL A 86 3.52 -3.30 1.17
C VAL A 86 4.81 -4.11 1.26
N SER A 87 4.73 -5.40 1.02
CA SER A 87 5.93 -6.25 1.01
C SER A 87 5.86 -7.29 -0.09
N VAL A 88 7.04 -7.75 -0.52
CA VAL A 88 7.18 -8.86 -1.45
C VAL A 88 8.07 -9.90 -0.78
N LYS A 89 7.55 -11.11 -0.62
CA LYS A 89 8.27 -12.22 0.02
C LYS A 89 8.81 -13.16 -1.06
N PRO A 90 10.07 -13.57 -0.96
CA PRO A 90 10.64 -14.49 -1.95
C PRO A 90 10.00 -15.88 -1.86
N GLY A 91 9.79 -16.52 -3.01
CA GLY A 91 9.30 -17.89 -3.11
C GLY A 91 10.16 -18.71 -4.06
N GLY A 92 11.40 -18.29 -4.34
CA GLY A 92 12.32 -18.92 -5.26
C GLY A 92 12.71 -18.01 -6.41
N GLU A 93 13.40 -18.56 -7.40
CA GLU A 93 13.92 -17.79 -8.54
C GLU A 93 12.82 -17.30 -9.49
N THR A 94 11.69 -18.01 -9.52
CA THR A 94 10.60 -17.73 -10.47
C THR A 94 9.28 -17.44 -9.79
N ALA A 95 9.27 -17.25 -8.45
CA ALA A 95 8.05 -17.06 -7.70
C ALA A 95 8.28 -16.12 -6.50
N SER A 96 7.21 -15.47 -6.11
CA SER A 96 7.16 -14.63 -4.92
C SER A 96 5.71 -14.46 -4.50
N HIS A 97 5.45 -13.73 -3.42
CA HIS A 97 4.09 -13.29 -3.15
C HIS A 97 4.10 -11.84 -2.68
N ILE A 98 3.04 -11.13 -3.03
CA ILE A 98 2.77 -9.78 -2.54
C ILE A 98 1.92 -9.91 -1.29
N GLU A 99 2.31 -9.19 -0.26
CA GLU A 99 1.56 -9.14 0.99
C GLU A 99 1.22 -7.69 1.32
N LEU A 100 -0.08 -7.40 1.45
CA LEU A 100 -0.58 -6.10 1.86
C LEU A 100 -1.20 -6.23 3.24
N VAL A 101 -0.66 -5.47 4.19
CA VAL A 101 -1.10 -5.52 5.59
C VAL A 101 -1.50 -4.13 6.04
N VAL A 102 -2.72 -3.98 6.55
CA VAL A 102 -3.18 -2.74 7.16
C VAL A 102 -3.44 -3.00 8.64
N LYS A 103 -2.75 -2.23 9.49
CA LYS A 103 -2.99 -2.23 10.94
C LYS A 103 -3.69 -0.93 11.28
N PHE A 104 -4.83 -1.03 11.97
CA PHE A 104 -5.69 0.13 12.16
C PHE A 104 -6.49 0.05 13.47
N ALA A 105 -6.93 1.21 13.92
CA ALA A 105 -7.87 1.34 15.04
C ALA A 105 -8.96 2.33 14.62
N PRO A 106 -10.21 1.88 14.41
CA PRO A 106 -11.29 2.79 14.06
C PRO A 106 -11.65 3.66 15.27
N LYS A 107 -12.09 4.90 15.02
CA LYS A 107 -12.59 5.77 16.08
C LYS A 107 -13.86 5.23 16.70
N ASP A 108 -14.69 4.56 15.91
CA ASP A 108 -15.92 3.90 16.34
C ASP A 108 -15.73 2.38 16.18
N GLU A 109 -15.57 1.68 17.30
CA GLU A 109 -15.40 0.22 17.27
C GLU A 109 -16.65 -0.51 16.74
N ALA A 110 -17.81 0.09 16.79
CA ALA A 110 -19.02 -0.48 16.19
C ALA A 110 -18.93 -0.56 14.67
N ALA A 111 -18.06 0.23 14.04
CA ALA A 111 -17.83 0.22 12.60
C ALA A 111 -16.77 -0.79 12.15
N LEU A 112 -16.20 -1.56 13.07
CA LEU A 112 -15.05 -2.44 12.78
C LEU A 112 -15.31 -3.40 11.61
N ALA A 113 -16.46 -4.08 11.60
CA ALA A 113 -16.76 -5.05 10.54
C ALA A 113 -16.85 -4.38 9.17
N GLU A 114 -17.51 -3.24 9.08
CA GLU A 114 -17.65 -2.49 7.84
C GLU A 114 -16.30 -1.95 7.35
N VAL A 115 -15.52 -1.36 8.25
CA VAL A 115 -14.19 -0.82 7.94
C VAL A 115 -13.25 -1.94 7.47
N SER A 116 -13.26 -3.09 8.14
CA SER A 116 -12.44 -4.24 7.76
C SER A 116 -12.79 -4.73 6.35
N GLU A 117 -14.07 -4.78 6.00
CA GLU A 117 -14.52 -5.15 4.66
C GLU A 117 -14.06 -4.14 3.61
N GLN A 118 -14.21 -2.85 3.89
CA GLN A 118 -13.77 -1.79 2.99
C GLN A 118 -12.25 -1.83 2.76
N LEU A 119 -11.46 -2.02 3.81
CA LEU A 119 -10.01 -2.11 3.70
C LEU A 119 -9.58 -3.35 2.93
N THR A 120 -10.27 -4.48 3.11
CA THR A 120 -10.00 -5.70 2.36
C THR A 120 -10.24 -5.47 0.87
N LYS A 121 -11.35 -4.85 0.50
CA LYS A 121 -11.66 -4.52 -0.90
C LYS A 121 -10.63 -3.56 -1.48
N PHE A 122 -10.21 -2.57 -0.71
CA PHE A 122 -9.18 -1.62 -1.12
C PHE A 122 -7.86 -2.32 -1.40
N CYS A 123 -7.41 -3.19 -0.50
CA CYS A 123 -6.19 -3.97 -0.68
C CYS A 123 -6.27 -4.89 -1.90
N ARG A 124 -7.42 -5.54 -2.12
CA ARG A 124 -7.62 -6.39 -3.29
C ARG A 124 -7.57 -5.58 -4.59
N GLY A 125 -8.13 -4.37 -4.59
CA GLY A 125 -8.05 -3.46 -5.73
C GLY A 125 -6.62 -3.03 -6.03
N ASN A 126 -5.84 -2.71 -5.01
CA ASN A 126 -4.43 -2.38 -5.16
C ASN A 126 -3.64 -3.56 -5.71
N LEU A 127 -3.89 -4.75 -5.18
CA LEU A 127 -3.23 -5.97 -5.63
C LEU A 127 -3.49 -6.23 -7.12
N LYS A 128 -4.73 -6.04 -7.55
CA LYS A 128 -5.11 -6.18 -8.96
C LYS A 128 -4.37 -5.16 -9.84
N ALA A 129 -4.24 -3.92 -9.39
CA ALA A 129 -3.49 -2.89 -10.11
C ALA A 129 -1.99 -3.22 -10.16
N MET A 130 -1.43 -3.72 -9.07
CA MET A 130 -0.04 -4.18 -9.01
C MET A 130 0.21 -5.31 -10.00
N LYS A 131 -0.65 -6.33 -10.02
CA LYS A 131 -0.55 -7.47 -10.93
C LYS A 131 -0.60 -7.01 -12.40
N ARG A 132 -1.47 -6.07 -12.70
CA ARG A 132 -1.59 -5.51 -14.03
C ARG A 132 -0.31 -4.79 -14.46
N ALA A 133 0.29 -4.02 -13.54
CA ALA A 133 1.52 -3.27 -13.80
C ALA A 133 2.73 -4.18 -14.02
N ILE A 134 2.80 -5.31 -13.30
CA ILE A 134 3.89 -6.29 -13.49
C ILE A 134 3.63 -7.29 -14.62
N GLY A 135 2.46 -7.20 -15.26
CA GLY A 135 2.15 -8.01 -16.45
C GLY A 135 1.65 -9.42 -16.15
N VAL A 136 1.06 -9.66 -14.98
CA VAL A 136 0.45 -10.95 -14.63
C VAL A 136 -1.05 -10.81 -14.47
N ALA A 137 -1.77 -11.91 -14.65
CA ALA A 137 -3.23 -11.91 -14.57
C ALA A 137 -3.74 -12.04 -13.14
#